data_bca6caec88f718a7936b62eb050ab1d2
#
_entry.id   bca6caec88f718a7936b62eb050ab1d2
#
_cell.length_a   1.000
_cell.length_b   1.000
_cell.length_c   1.000
_cell.angle_alpha   90.00
_cell.angle_beta   90.00
_cell.angle_gamma   90.00
#
_symmetry.space_group_name_H-M   'P 1'
#
loop_
_entity.id
_entity.type
_entity.pdbx_description
1 polymer ?
#
loop_
_entity_poly.entity_id
_entity_poly.type
_entity_poly.pdbx_seq_one_letter_code
_entity_poly.pdbx_strand_id
1 'polypeptide(L)'
;KVDLELRNFVFKTPTVNTAVGHIKLSDLTVTEDGDKQRFSGKGKAKLTRGDLPGYLFWMSSFMSSLDMEADGYFTADSLNFALDFTVPFQGKMKVKYGQWTTTGVQTAVSAPADEAVYTLGGRRLEALPARGGVYIVGGRKVVR
;
A
#
# COMPACT_ATOMS: atom_id res chain seq x y z
N LYS A 1 1.19 16.32 19.13
CA LYS A 1 0.70 14.93 19.06
C LYS A 1 -0.67 14.91 18.40
N VAL A 2 -1.00 13.81 17.75
CA VAL A 2 -2.31 13.61 17.10
C VAL A 2 -2.85 12.21 17.42
N ASP A 3 -4.15 12.06 17.29
CA ASP A 3 -4.84 10.78 17.37
C ASP A 3 -5.30 10.36 15.96
N LEU A 4 -5.15 9.10 15.64
CA LEU A 4 -5.69 8.49 14.43
C LEU A 4 -6.91 7.65 14.79
N GLU A 5 -8.05 7.95 14.15
CA GLU A 5 -9.29 7.23 14.34
C GLU A 5 -9.80 6.69 13.01
N LEU A 6 -10.06 5.38 12.96
CA LEU A 6 -10.74 4.72 11.87
C LEU A 6 -12.13 4.29 12.35
N ARG A 7 -13.15 4.77 11.68
CA ARG A 7 -14.53 4.42 12.02
C ARG A 7 -15.04 3.28 11.16
N ASN A 8 -15.74 2.36 11.79
CA ASN A 8 -16.38 1.24 11.11
C ASN A 8 -15.44 0.42 10.23
N PHE A 9 -14.26 0.15 10.74
CA PHE A 9 -13.28 -0.61 10.00
C PHE A 9 -13.74 -2.06 9.81
N VAL A 10 -13.87 -2.47 8.55
CA VAL A 10 -14.21 -3.83 8.14
C VAL A 10 -13.12 -4.33 7.22
N PHE A 11 -12.51 -5.42 7.61
CA PHE A 11 -11.52 -6.09 6.81
C PHE A 11 -12.20 -7.12 5.90
N LYS A 12 -12.02 -6.96 4.59
CA LYS A 12 -12.62 -7.86 3.58
C LYS A 12 -11.54 -8.68 2.89
N THR A 13 -11.68 -9.98 2.95
CA THR A 13 -10.92 -10.92 2.14
C THR A 13 -11.85 -11.65 1.17
N PRO A 14 -11.33 -12.36 0.16
CA PRO A 14 -12.18 -13.16 -0.73
C PRO A 14 -13.04 -14.20 -0.01
N THR A 15 -12.63 -14.63 1.18
CA THR A 15 -13.27 -15.72 1.94
C THR A 15 -13.98 -15.25 3.20
N VAL A 16 -13.58 -14.14 3.80
CA VAL A 16 -14.08 -13.69 5.10
C VAL A 16 -14.16 -12.17 5.18
N ASN A 17 -15.24 -11.68 5.79
CA ASN A 17 -15.36 -10.27 6.19
C ASN A 17 -15.25 -10.20 7.72
N THR A 18 -14.25 -9.48 8.22
CA THR A 18 -14.05 -9.28 9.65
C THR A 18 -14.38 -7.85 10.04
N ALA A 19 -15.45 -7.67 10.79
CA ALA A 19 -15.86 -6.37 11.30
C ALA A 19 -15.06 -6.06 12.58
N VAL A 20 -14.16 -5.11 12.50
CA VAL A 20 -13.28 -4.72 13.62
C VAL A 20 -13.95 -3.70 14.53
N GLY A 21 -14.55 -2.67 13.97
CA GLY A 21 -15.21 -1.59 14.69
C GLY A 21 -14.48 -0.26 14.53
N HIS A 22 -14.61 0.61 15.50
CA HIS A 22 -13.82 1.84 15.55
C HIS A 22 -12.45 1.56 16.17
N ILE A 23 -11.39 2.06 15.55
CA ILE A 23 -10.01 1.91 16.00
C ILE A 23 -9.48 3.30 16.32
N LYS A 24 -9.00 3.52 17.53
CA LYS A 24 -8.36 4.78 17.91
C LYS A 24 -6.95 4.52 18.44
N LEU A 25 -5.96 5.07 17.76
CA LEU A 25 -4.57 5.11 18.19
C LEU A 25 -4.22 6.55 18.59
N SER A 26 -3.87 6.74 19.84
CA SER A 26 -3.61 8.06 20.42
C SER A 26 -2.13 8.34 20.57
N ASP A 27 -1.81 9.62 20.79
CA ASP A 27 -0.46 10.10 21.14
C ASP A 27 0.60 9.92 20.04
N LEU A 28 0.21 9.92 18.79
CA LEU A 28 1.15 9.87 17.68
C LEU A 28 2.02 11.12 17.66
N THR A 29 3.32 10.95 17.50
CA THR A 29 4.27 12.06 17.41
C THR A 29 4.17 12.71 16.03
N VAL A 30 4.08 14.04 16.00
CA VAL A 30 4.05 14.82 14.77
C VAL A 30 5.37 15.55 14.59
N THR A 31 5.91 15.51 13.38
CA THR A 31 7.09 16.26 12.95
C THR A 31 6.77 17.00 11.67
N GLU A 32 7.32 18.21 11.55
CA GLU A 32 7.20 19.00 10.32
C GLU A 32 8.23 18.52 9.28
N ASP A 33 7.79 18.36 8.04
CA ASP A 33 8.59 17.94 6.90
C ASP A 33 8.20 18.77 5.66
N GLY A 34 8.72 19.98 5.58
CA GLY A 34 8.38 20.94 4.54
C GLY A 34 6.92 21.41 4.64
N ASP A 35 6.13 21.17 3.61
CA ASP A 35 4.70 21.46 3.53
C ASP A 35 3.82 20.35 4.12
N LYS A 36 4.42 19.26 4.57
CA LYS A 36 3.76 18.08 5.15
C LYS A 36 4.03 17.99 6.63
N GLN A 37 3.07 17.45 7.34
CA GLN A 37 3.25 17.04 8.72
C GLN A 37 3.25 15.50 8.77
N ARG A 38 4.36 14.93 9.21
CA ARG A 38 4.48 13.50 9.41
C ARG A 38 4.05 13.13 10.80
N PHE A 39 3.38 12.00 10.91
CA PHE A 39 3.05 11.42 12.21
C PHE A 39 3.48 9.96 12.26
N SER A 40 3.91 9.53 13.42
CA SER A 40 4.28 8.13 13.64
C SER A 40 4.13 7.77 15.12
N GLY A 41 3.97 6.50 15.37
CA GLY A 41 3.93 5.96 16.71
C GLY A 41 3.44 4.53 16.74
N LYS A 42 3.63 3.90 17.90
CA LYS A 42 3.14 2.55 18.17
C LYS A 42 2.55 2.50 19.55
N GLY A 43 1.55 1.67 19.71
CA GLY A 43 0.91 1.49 21.01
C GLY A 43 -0.33 0.62 20.90
N LYS A 44 -1.10 0.61 21.98
CA LYS A 44 -2.38 -0.10 22.02
C LYS A 44 -3.48 0.80 21.46
N ALA A 45 -3.96 0.47 20.26
CA ALA A 45 -5.15 1.13 19.71
C ALA A 45 -6.39 0.61 20.44
N LYS A 46 -7.27 1.53 20.84
CA LYS A 46 -8.54 1.19 21.46
C LYS A 46 -9.53 0.76 20.41
N LEU A 47 -10.19 -0.37 20.65
CA LEU A 47 -11.28 -0.87 19.81
C LEU A 47 -12.63 -0.61 20.47
N THR A 48 -13.56 -0.08 19.71
CA THR A 48 -14.95 0.09 20.14
C THR A 48 -15.91 -0.42 19.07
N ARG A 49 -17.12 -0.76 19.47
CA ARG A 49 -18.12 -1.33 18.56
C ARG A 49 -18.44 -0.33 17.44
N GLY A 50 -18.48 -0.87 16.20
CA GLY A 50 -18.99 -0.12 15.05
C GLY A 50 -20.52 0.00 15.05
N ASP A 51 -21.01 0.86 14.19
CA ASP A 51 -22.42 1.20 14.05
C ASP A 51 -23.00 0.95 12.64
N LEU A 52 -22.24 0.28 11.76
CA LEU A 52 -22.74 -0.09 10.44
C LEU A 52 -23.82 -1.16 10.53
N PRO A 53 -24.96 -0.96 9.86
CA PRO A 53 -26.00 -1.98 9.77
C PRO A 53 -25.50 -3.20 9.00
N GLY A 54 -26.01 -4.37 9.37
CA GLY A 54 -25.67 -5.64 8.71
C GLY A 54 -24.52 -6.43 9.36
N TYR A 55 -23.84 -5.85 10.34
CA TYR A 55 -22.80 -6.53 11.12
C TYR A 55 -23.28 -6.79 12.54
N LEU A 56 -23.50 -8.06 12.85
CA LEU A 56 -23.97 -8.50 14.19
C LEU A 56 -22.80 -8.66 15.17
N PHE A 57 -21.63 -9.06 14.65
CA PHE A 57 -20.45 -9.36 15.46
C PHE A 57 -19.31 -8.42 15.09
N TRP A 58 -18.79 -7.74 16.10
CA TRP A 58 -17.64 -6.87 15.98
C TRP A 58 -16.47 -7.44 16.80
N MET A 59 -15.26 -7.37 16.25
CA MET A 59 -14.06 -7.83 16.94
C MET A 59 -13.86 -7.14 18.28
N SER A 60 -14.27 -5.88 18.38
CA SER A 60 -14.27 -5.11 19.62
C SER A 60 -15.08 -5.74 20.75
N SER A 61 -15.98 -6.69 20.48
CA SER A 61 -16.70 -7.47 21.51
C SER A 61 -15.83 -8.51 22.18
N PHE A 62 -14.72 -8.91 21.55
CA PHE A 62 -13.77 -9.90 22.08
C PHE A 62 -12.46 -9.27 22.54
N MET A 63 -12.12 -8.11 21.99
CA MET A 63 -10.88 -7.41 22.25
C MET A 63 -11.15 -5.93 22.43
N SER A 64 -10.61 -5.35 23.50
CA SER A 64 -10.73 -3.91 23.76
C SER A 64 -9.59 -3.09 23.15
N SER A 65 -8.49 -3.73 22.81
CA SER A 65 -7.31 -3.07 22.24
C SER A 65 -6.53 -3.99 21.31
N LEU A 66 -5.72 -3.38 20.45
CA LEU A 66 -4.88 -4.05 19.49
C LEU A 66 -3.54 -3.34 19.41
N ASP A 67 -2.43 -4.09 19.47
CA ASP A 67 -1.11 -3.52 19.26
C ASP A 67 -0.97 -3.07 17.81
N MET A 68 -0.66 -1.79 17.60
CA MET A 68 -0.64 -1.15 16.31
C MET A 68 0.52 -0.17 16.18
N GLU A 69 1.10 -0.13 15.01
CA GLU A 69 2.06 0.88 14.61
C GLU A 69 1.48 1.68 13.43
N ALA A 70 1.61 3.00 13.51
CA ALA A 70 1.15 3.91 12.48
C ALA A 70 2.29 4.79 11.99
N ASP A 71 2.36 5.00 10.70
CA ASP A 71 3.23 5.97 10.04
C ASP A 71 2.44 6.64 8.91
N GLY A 72 2.56 7.95 8.81
CA GLY A 72 1.87 8.68 7.77
C GLY A 72 2.24 10.14 7.69
N TYR A 73 1.56 10.85 6.83
CA TYR A 73 1.68 12.29 6.71
C TYR A 73 0.33 12.90 6.30
N PHE A 74 0.15 14.15 6.65
CA PHE A 74 -0.99 14.93 6.19
C PHE A 74 -0.57 16.33 5.73
N THR A 75 -1.35 16.87 4.84
CA THR A 75 -1.33 18.25 4.38
C THR A 75 -2.68 18.88 4.61
N ALA A 76 -2.88 20.14 4.17
CA ALA A 76 -4.22 20.76 4.23
C ALA A 76 -5.29 19.97 3.46
N ASP A 77 -4.89 19.24 2.38
CA ASP A 77 -5.83 18.62 1.44
C ASP A 77 -5.73 17.09 1.38
N SER A 78 -4.74 16.49 2.03
CA SER A 78 -4.49 15.05 1.91
C SER A 78 -4.06 14.39 3.21
N LEU A 79 -4.43 13.14 3.36
CA LEU A 79 -4.02 12.27 4.45
C LEU A 79 -3.54 10.94 3.85
N ASN A 80 -2.34 10.52 4.25
CA ASN A 80 -1.77 9.25 3.83
C ASN A 80 -1.18 8.55 5.04
N PHE A 81 -1.52 7.30 5.24
CA PHE A 81 -0.96 6.52 6.36
C PHE A 81 -0.87 5.03 6.06
N ALA A 82 0.02 4.38 6.76
CA ALA A 82 0.12 2.94 6.85
C ALA A 82 -0.07 2.51 8.31
N LEU A 83 -0.80 1.44 8.51
CA LEU A 83 -1.01 0.80 9.79
C LEU A 83 -0.49 -0.63 9.72
N ASP A 84 0.33 -1.01 10.66
CA ASP A 84 0.80 -2.37 10.88
C ASP A 84 0.24 -2.89 12.20
N PHE A 85 -0.47 -4.00 12.17
CA PHE A 85 -1.05 -4.63 13.34
C PHE A 85 -1.18 -6.15 13.16
N THR A 86 -1.34 -6.85 14.26
CA THR A 86 -1.52 -8.30 14.25
C THR A 86 -2.91 -8.64 14.74
N VAL A 87 -3.66 -9.33 13.91
CA VAL A 87 -4.99 -9.84 14.27
C VAL A 87 -4.85 -11.29 14.75
N PRO A 88 -5.38 -11.65 15.93
CA PRO A 88 -5.39 -13.02 16.38
C PRO A 88 -6.00 -13.96 15.34
N PHE A 89 -5.37 -15.09 15.10
CA PHE A 89 -5.74 -16.13 14.14
C PHE A 89 -5.58 -15.75 12.64
N GLN A 90 -5.36 -14.47 12.32
CA GLN A 90 -5.18 -14.01 10.94
C GLN A 90 -3.75 -13.53 10.62
N GLY A 91 -2.97 -13.23 11.66
CA GLY A 91 -1.58 -12.82 11.51
C GLY A 91 -1.38 -11.33 11.32
N LYS A 92 -0.22 -10.98 10.76
CA LYS A 92 0.15 -9.58 10.52
C LYS A 92 -0.64 -8.99 9.37
N MET A 93 -1.12 -7.79 9.59
CA MET A 93 -1.89 -7.01 8.64
C MET A 93 -1.24 -5.66 8.41
N LYS A 94 -1.27 -5.22 7.15
CA LYS A 94 -0.88 -3.88 6.76
C LYS A 94 -2.00 -3.19 6.01
N VAL A 95 -2.42 -2.04 6.50
CA VAL A 95 -3.42 -1.19 5.85
C VAL A 95 -2.73 0.07 5.35
N LYS A 96 -2.96 0.43 4.10
CA LYS A 96 -2.48 1.68 3.51
C LYS A 96 -3.67 2.51 3.07
N TYR A 97 -3.64 3.79 3.38
CA TYR A 97 -4.64 4.76 2.96
C TYR A 97 -3.96 5.93 2.25
N GLY A 98 -4.61 6.42 1.19
CA GLY A 98 -4.12 7.55 0.40
C GLY A 98 -3.20 7.13 -0.76
N GLN A 99 -2.55 8.14 -1.34
CA GLN A 99 -1.63 7.93 -2.45
C GLN A 99 -0.20 7.77 -1.92
N TRP A 100 0.33 6.58 -2.07
CA TRP A 100 1.72 6.30 -1.74
C TRP A 100 2.54 6.33 -3.04
N THR A 101 3.44 7.29 -3.13
CA THR A 101 4.52 7.19 -4.10
C THR A 101 5.45 6.08 -3.62
N THR A 102 5.33 4.92 -4.22
CA THR A 102 6.36 3.91 -4.08
C THR A 102 7.62 4.46 -4.73
N THR A 103 8.61 4.81 -3.94
CA THR A 103 9.99 4.96 -4.41
C THR A 103 10.57 3.57 -4.68
N GLY A 104 9.88 2.77 -5.44
CA GLY A 104 10.34 1.55 -6.05
C GLY A 104 10.42 1.82 -7.54
N VAL A 105 11.27 1.10 -8.23
CA VAL A 105 11.30 1.09 -9.68
C VAL A 105 9.85 1.04 -10.16
N GLN A 106 9.34 2.16 -10.66
CA GLN A 106 8.09 2.13 -11.40
C GLN A 106 8.33 1.08 -12.47
N THR A 107 7.53 0.05 -12.47
CA THR A 107 7.44 -0.80 -13.65
C THR A 107 7.22 0.19 -14.77
N ALA A 108 8.25 0.40 -15.59
CA ALA A 108 8.15 1.32 -16.69
C ALA A 108 6.86 0.92 -17.40
N VAL A 109 5.86 1.79 -17.35
CA VAL A 109 4.74 1.67 -18.26
C VAL A 109 5.42 1.68 -19.59
N SER A 110 5.50 0.52 -20.24
CA SER A 110 6.11 0.40 -21.55
C SER A 110 5.40 1.45 -22.38
N ALA A 111 6.14 2.49 -22.69
CA ALA A 111 5.76 3.36 -23.79
C ALA A 111 5.33 2.45 -24.95
N PRO A 112 4.30 2.81 -25.73
CA PRO A 112 3.81 1.98 -26.82
C PRO A 112 5.02 1.46 -27.55
N ALA A 113 5.10 0.15 -27.70
CA ALA A 113 6.29 -0.60 -28.09
C ALA A 113 6.96 0.11 -29.26
N ASP A 114 8.00 0.87 -28.96
CA ASP A 114 8.90 1.34 -29.99
C ASP A 114 9.46 0.05 -30.60
N GLU A 115 9.21 -0.19 -31.88
CA GLU A 115 9.73 -1.35 -32.61
C GLU A 115 11.26 -1.32 -32.72
N ALA A 116 11.91 -0.64 -31.79
CA ALA A 116 13.34 -0.53 -31.73
C ALA A 116 13.98 -1.91 -31.59
N VAL A 117 14.90 -2.18 -32.46
CA VAL A 117 15.65 -3.44 -32.51
C VAL A 117 16.96 -3.25 -31.77
N TYR A 118 17.24 -4.17 -30.86
CA TYR A 118 18.49 -4.20 -30.08
C TYR A 118 19.22 -5.53 -30.25
N THR A 119 20.53 -5.47 -30.23
CA THR A 119 21.37 -6.68 -30.03
C THR A 119 21.29 -7.16 -28.60
N LEU A 120 21.70 -8.37 -28.30
CA LEU A 120 21.83 -8.88 -26.93
C LEU A 120 22.77 -8.03 -26.06
N GLY A 121 23.73 -7.34 -26.66
CA GLY A 121 24.62 -6.40 -25.97
C GLY A 121 24.02 -5.01 -25.73
N GLY A 122 22.74 -4.78 -26.04
CA GLY A 122 22.05 -3.52 -25.83
C GLY A 122 22.27 -2.44 -26.90
N ARG A 123 22.95 -2.76 -28.00
CA ARG A 123 23.18 -1.82 -29.13
C ARG A 123 21.90 -1.71 -29.95
N ARG A 124 21.40 -0.51 -30.14
CA ARG A 124 20.26 -0.25 -31.04
C ARG A 124 20.66 -0.39 -32.50
N LEU A 125 19.81 -1.05 -33.26
CA LEU A 125 19.94 -1.23 -34.72
C LEU A 125 18.82 -0.44 -35.42
N GLU A 126 19.10 0.06 -36.62
CA GLU A 126 18.10 0.79 -37.42
C GLU A 126 17.04 -0.13 -38.02
N ALA A 127 17.38 -1.40 -38.23
CA ALA A 127 16.47 -2.42 -38.74
C ALA A 127 16.86 -3.80 -38.27
N LEU A 128 15.92 -4.75 -38.31
CA LEU A 128 16.18 -6.14 -37.98
C LEU A 128 17.03 -6.79 -39.09
N PRO A 129 18.26 -7.25 -38.81
CA PRO A 129 19.12 -7.90 -39.80
C PRO A 129 18.49 -9.17 -40.39
N ALA A 130 18.66 -9.38 -41.68
CA ALA A 130 18.14 -10.55 -42.37
C ALA A 130 18.92 -11.85 -42.08
N ARG A 131 20.10 -11.75 -41.43
CA ARG A 131 20.97 -12.90 -41.13
C ARG A 131 20.87 -13.32 -39.67
N GLY A 132 21.11 -14.62 -39.46
CA GLY A 132 20.99 -15.31 -38.19
C GLY A 132 21.61 -14.59 -37.00
N GLY A 133 20.88 -14.53 -35.92
CA GLY A 133 21.25 -13.91 -34.67
C GLY A 133 20.06 -13.80 -33.73
N VAL A 134 20.33 -13.37 -32.50
CA VAL A 134 19.31 -13.13 -31.48
C VAL A 134 19.22 -11.63 -31.26
N TYR A 135 18.02 -11.11 -31.37
CA TYR A 135 17.72 -9.69 -31.24
C TYR A 135 16.58 -9.47 -30.25
N ILE A 136 16.47 -8.26 -29.74
CA ILE A 136 15.35 -7.84 -28.92
C ILE A 136 14.56 -6.80 -29.71
N VAL A 137 13.31 -7.11 -30.01
CA VAL A 137 12.38 -6.24 -30.74
C VAL A 137 11.16 -6.02 -29.87
N GLY A 138 10.85 -4.74 -29.60
CA GLY A 138 9.71 -4.42 -28.75
C GLY A 138 9.74 -5.10 -27.38
N GLY A 139 10.92 -5.28 -26.79
CA GLY A 139 11.14 -5.98 -25.51
C GLY A 139 11.03 -7.49 -25.58
N ARG A 140 10.89 -8.09 -26.76
CA ARG A 140 10.81 -9.56 -26.95
C ARG A 140 12.04 -10.11 -27.67
N LYS A 141 12.49 -11.30 -27.26
CA LYS A 141 13.57 -12.01 -27.93
C LYS A 141 13.08 -12.54 -29.29
N VAL A 142 13.79 -12.18 -30.34
CA VAL A 142 13.56 -12.66 -31.71
C VAL A 142 14.82 -13.36 -32.20
N VAL A 143 14.68 -14.57 -32.75
CA VAL A 143 15.76 -15.36 -33.39
C VAL A 143 15.54 -15.33 -34.89
N ARG A 144 16.58 -14.99 -35.62
CA ARG A 144 16.55 -14.97 -37.08
C ARG A 144 17.53 -16.02 -37.63
#